data_b05fbcc87a3eb78adc13ef7fd265de69
#
_entry.id   b05fbcc87a3eb78adc13ef7fd265de69
#
_cell.length_a   1.000
_cell.length_b   1.000
_cell.length_c   1.000
_cell.angle_alpha   90.00
_cell.angle_beta   90.00
_cell.angle_gamma   90.00
#
_symmetry.space_group_name_H-M   'P 1'
#
loop_
_entity.id
_entity.type
_entity.pdbx_description
1 polymer ?
#
loop_
_entity_poly.entity_id
_entity_poly.type
_entity_poly.pdbx_seq_one_letter_code
_entity_poly.pdbx_strand_id
1 'polypeptide(L)'
;MAKERAAALRPSAAMSDIIIWQEETTEATTMVLKKGTPSFGGFREIRPQLKRASMAGILSIAELMSVGEFAYVCRKVKNYARKENKDEVYARLDEYFDLITPLDKLENEISRCILSETEVADDASAGLRNIRREIKASNERVKDHLNGVINSSAYRNMLQDFVITIRNDRYCVPVKAEYRSSFPGMIHDQSNTGSTLFMEPLSVIQLNNKIKELQAKEKEEIEKILIALSDMVTANAFAIEGNLELLTQLDFIFAKAKYAKDYNGSKPIFREDGVINIKQGRHPLLDPKKVVPINVSLGDAFSMLVITGPNTGGKTVSLKTVGLFTLMGQAGLHIPAFQGSSLGIYEEVFADIGDEQSIEQNLSTFSSHMTNIVSILSLIHI
;
A
#
# COMPACT_ATOMS: atom_id res chain seq x y z
N MET A 1 -4.75 -6.05 1.56
CA MET A 1 -4.66 -6.54 2.95
C MET A 1 -5.80 -5.99 3.81
N ALA A 2 -5.87 -4.72 4.23
CA ALA A 2 -7.01 -4.21 5.00
C ALA A 2 -8.36 -4.33 4.27
N LYS A 3 -8.39 -4.16 2.94
CA LYS A 3 -9.59 -4.40 2.11
C LYS A 3 -10.04 -5.87 2.14
N GLU A 4 -9.12 -6.80 2.18
CA GLU A 4 -9.43 -8.25 2.29
C GLU A 4 -9.99 -8.57 3.67
N ARG A 5 -9.43 -7.99 4.74
CA ARG A 5 -10.01 -8.08 6.09
C ARG A 5 -11.43 -7.49 6.14
N ALA A 6 -11.67 -6.37 5.49
CA ALA A 6 -13.00 -5.78 5.40
C ALA A 6 -13.98 -6.68 4.65
N ALA A 7 -13.57 -7.33 3.56
CA ALA A 7 -14.39 -8.29 2.82
C ALA A 7 -14.64 -9.59 3.58
N ALA A 8 -13.70 -9.97 4.46
CA ALA A 8 -13.81 -11.15 5.32
C ALA A 8 -14.47 -10.87 6.68
N LEU A 9 -14.92 -9.63 6.93
CA LEU A 9 -15.53 -9.25 8.20
C LEU A 9 -16.77 -10.11 8.49
N ARG A 10 -16.83 -10.68 9.70
CA ARG A 10 -17.95 -11.48 10.20
C ARG A 10 -18.34 -10.98 11.58
N PRO A 11 -19.63 -11.00 11.92
CA PRO A 11 -20.08 -10.78 13.29
C PRO A 11 -19.62 -11.94 14.19
N SER A 12 -19.40 -11.65 15.47
CA SER A 12 -19.19 -12.67 16.52
C SER A 12 -20.40 -12.75 17.43
N ALA A 13 -20.68 -13.94 17.96
CA ALA A 13 -21.64 -14.15 19.04
C ALA A 13 -20.98 -14.17 20.43
N ALA A 14 -19.64 -14.08 20.51
CA ALA A 14 -18.92 -14.01 21.76
C ALA A 14 -18.87 -12.56 22.29
N MET A 15 -19.41 -12.31 23.47
CA MET A 15 -19.40 -10.99 24.12
C MET A 15 -17.98 -10.42 24.24
N SER A 16 -17.00 -11.26 24.55
CA SER A 16 -15.59 -10.85 24.70
C SER A 16 -15.04 -10.21 23.43
N ASP A 17 -15.27 -10.84 22.27
CA ASP A 17 -14.79 -10.35 20.98
C ASP A 17 -15.47 -9.03 20.61
N ILE A 18 -16.81 -8.99 20.80
CA ILE A 18 -17.61 -7.81 20.51
C ILE A 18 -17.12 -6.61 21.33
N ILE A 19 -16.89 -6.80 22.63
CA ILE A 19 -16.39 -5.73 23.51
C ILE A 19 -15.03 -5.22 23.00
N ILE A 20 -14.08 -6.13 22.74
CA ILE A 20 -12.74 -5.77 22.25
C ILE A 20 -12.85 -4.94 20.97
N TRP A 21 -13.58 -5.43 19.97
CA TRP A 21 -13.70 -4.76 18.67
C TRP A 21 -14.42 -3.41 18.76
N GLN A 22 -15.41 -3.29 19.67
CA GLN A 22 -16.11 -2.03 19.94
C GLN A 22 -15.19 -1.02 20.67
N GLU A 23 -14.34 -1.47 21.56
CA GLU A 23 -13.37 -0.63 22.25
C GLU A 23 -12.31 -0.13 21.27
N GLU A 24 -11.74 -1.01 20.44
CA GLU A 24 -10.81 -0.64 19.37
C GLU A 24 -11.39 0.45 18.46
N THR A 25 -12.64 0.28 18.00
CA THR A 25 -13.30 1.26 17.13
C THR A 25 -13.56 2.57 17.86
N THR A 26 -13.91 2.53 19.14
CA THR A 26 -14.17 3.71 19.97
C THR A 26 -12.89 4.52 20.23
N GLU A 27 -11.80 3.83 20.60
CA GLU A 27 -10.50 4.45 20.82
C GLU A 27 -9.97 5.08 19.51
N ALA A 28 -10.05 4.35 18.40
CA ALA A 28 -9.66 4.86 17.08
C ALA A 28 -10.50 6.07 16.67
N THR A 29 -11.83 6.06 16.91
CA THR A 29 -12.71 7.19 16.63
C THR A 29 -12.29 8.42 17.46
N THR A 30 -11.96 8.22 18.72
CA THR A 30 -11.48 9.29 19.62
C THR A 30 -10.16 9.87 19.12
N MET A 31 -9.20 9.01 18.72
CA MET A 31 -7.93 9.43 18.14
C MET A 31 -8.11 10.20 16.84
N VAL A 32 -8.99 9.72 15.94
CA VAL A 32 -9.30 10.40 14.67
C VAL A 32 -9.91 11.78 14.89
N LEU A 33 -10.77 11.94 15.91
CA LEU A 33 -11.36 13.23 16.23
C LEU A 33 -10.33 14.23 16.78
N LYS A 34 -9.34 13.77 17.56
CA LYS A 34 -8.30 14.61 18.17
C LYS A 34 -7.14 14.93 17.22
N LYS A 35 -6.62 13.91 16.53
CA LYS A 35 -5.34 13.98 15.78
C LYS A 35 -5.49 13.79 14.27
N GLY A 36 -6.72 13.54 13.78
CA GLY A 36 -6.95 13.11 12.40
C GLY A 36 -6.61 11.63 12.18
N THR A 37 -6.79 11.16 10.95
CA THR A 37 -6.52 9.75 10.59
C THR A 37 -5.03 9.53 10.37
N PRO A 38 -4.41 8.48 10.94
CA PRO A 38 -3.04 8.14 10.63
C PRO A 38 -2.89 7.74 9.15
N SER A 39 -1.71 8.00 8.59
CA SER A 39 -1.42 7.65 7.20
C SER A 39 -0.84 6.24 7.12
N PHE A 40 -1.65 5.29 6.69
CA PHE A 40 -1.21 3.92 6.38
C PHE A 40 -0.85 3.74 4.90
N GLY A 41 -1.05 4.77 4.05
CA GLY A 41 -0.75 4.72 2.63
C GLY A 41 0.72 4.95 2.33
N GLY A 42 1.12 4.56 1.11
CA GLY A 42 2.47 4.82 0.59
C GLY A 42 3.37 3.59 0.51
N PHE A 43 2.95 2.42 1.01
CA PHE A 43 3.69 1.18 0.79
C PHE A 43 2.91 0.18 -0.07
N ARG A 44 3.66 -0.64 -0.79
CA ARG A 44 3.13 -1.74 -1.61
C ARG A 44 3.18 -3.05 -0.83
N GLU A 45 2.56 -4.11 -1.36
CA GLU A 45 2.73 -5.47 -0.83
C GLU A 45 4.20 -5.88 -0.91
N ILE A 46 4.80 -6.22 0.23
CA ILE A 46 6.22 -6.52 0.36
C ILE A 46 6.54 -7.98 0.71
N ARG A 47 5.54 -8.84 0.91
CA ARG A 47 5.74 -10.28 1.19
C ARG A 47 6.54 -11.00 0.11
N PRO A 48 6.33 -10.73 -1.20
CA PRO A 48 7.16 -11.34 -2.25
C PRO A 48 8.64 -10.99 -2.11
N GLN A 49 8.96 -9.73 -1.74
CA GLN A 49 10.32 -9.27 -1.52
C GLN A 49 10.95 -9.97 -0.31
N LEU A 50 10.21 -10.06 0.81
CA LEU A 50 10.66 -10.78 2.00
C LEU A 50 10.93 -12.26 1.70
N LYS A 51 10.05 -12.92 0.96
CA LYS A 51 10.25 -14.30 0.54
C LYS A 51 11.49 -14.47 -0.33
N ARG A 52 11.75 -13.54 -1.26
CA ARG A 52 12.95 -13.57 -2.10
C ARG A 52 14.21 -13.37 -1.25
N ALA A 53 14.22 -12.38 -0.37
CA ALA A 53 15.34 -12.09 0.50
C ALA A 53 15.64 -13.28 1.43
N SER A 54 14.64 -13.93 2.02
CA SER A 54 14.82 -15.12 2.88
C SER A 54 15.40 -16.33 2.15
N MET A 55 15.30 -16.37 0.82
CA MET A 55 15.92 -17.39 -0.05
C MET A 55 17.30 -16.95 -0.57
N ALA A 56 17.96 -15.99 0.09
CA ALA A 56 19.23 -15.37 -0.31
C ALA A 56 19.17 -14.72 -1.72
N GLY A 57 17.98 -14.31 -2.19
CA GLY A 57 17.82 -13.57 -3.43
C GLY A 57 18.13 -12.10 -3.24
N ILE A 58 18.86 -11.52 -4.20
CA ILE A 58 19.16 -10.09 -4.23
C ILE A 58 17.92 -9.32 -4.62
N LEU A 59 17.56 -8.31 -3.82
CA LEU A 59 16.46 -7.39 -4.12
C LEU A 59 16.93 -6.31 -5.09
N SER A 60 16.08 -5.95 -6.04
CA SER A 60 16.30 -4.83 -6.94
C SER A 60 16.19 -3.48 -6.20
N ILE A 61 16.66 -2.41 -6.83
CA ILE A 61 16.56 -1.04 -6.31
C ILE A 61 15.11 -0.69 -5.96
N ALA A 62 14.15 -0.97 -6.87
CA ALA A 62 12.73 -0.70 -6.66
C ALA A 62 12.12 -1.53 -5.51
N GLU A 63 12.55 -2.78 -5.34
CA GLU A 63 12.10 -3.64 -4.24
C GLU A 63 12.63 -3.14 -2.88
N LEU A 64 13.89 -2.77 -2.81
CA LEU A 64 14.50 -2.18 -1.59
C LEU A 64 13.83 -0.85 -1.24
N MET A 65 13.56 0.00 -2.23
CA MET A 65 12.84 1.25 -2.03
C MET A 65 11.44 1.01 -1.43
N SER A 66 10.71 -0.01 -1.91
CA SER A 66 9.40 -0.38 -1.34
C SER A 66 9.51 -0.83 0.12
N VAL A 67 10.58 -1.54 0.50
CA VAL A 67 10.85 -1.91 1.90
C VAL A 67 11.19 -0.67 2.74
N GLY A 68 11.96 0.26 2.20
CA GLY A 68 12.27 1.54 2.86
C GLY A 68 11.00 2.39 3.10
N GLU A 69 10.12 2.49 2.11
CA GLU A 69 8.81 3.16 2.23
C GLU A 69 7.95 2.52 3.32
N PHE A 70 7.92 1.19 3.39
CA PHE A 70 7.23 0.47 4.45
C PHE A 70 7.80 0.79 5.84
N ALA A 71 9.12 0.77 6.00
CA ALA A 71 9.79 1.11 7.25
C ALA A 71 9.47 2.55 7.69
N TYR A 72 9.45 3.50 6.76
CA TYR A 72 9.02 4.88 6.99
C TYR A 72 7.58 4.97 7.49
N VAL A 73 6.64 4.20 6.89
CA VAL A 73 5.24 4.16 7.35
C VAL A 73 5.15 3.58 8.76
N CYS A 74 5.89 2.50 9.08
CA CYS A 74 5.95 1.96 10.45
C CYS A 74 6.36 3.02 11.46
N ARG A 75 7.41 3.79 11.18
CA ARG A 75 7.87 4.90 12.03
C ARG A 75 6.83 6.00 12.16
N LYS A 76 6.16 6.38 11.07
CA LYS A 76 5.07 7.38 11.10
C LYS A 76 3.89 6.93 11.96
N VAL A 77 3.44 5.70 11.81
CA VAL A 77 2.32 5.14 12.56
C VAL A 77 2.69 5.04 14.04
N LYS A 78 3.90 4.59 14.37
CA LYS A 78 4.38 4.57 15.76
C LYS A 78 4.47 5.98 16.36
N ASN A 79 4.89 6.98 15.60
CA ASN A 79 4.95 8.37 16.05
C ASN A 79 3.54 8.98 16.23
N TYR A 80 2.56 8.57 15.43
CA TYR A 80 1.16 9.00 15.59
C TYR A 80 0.59 8.60 16.95
N ALA A 81 1.01 7.46 17.49
CA ALA A 81 0.60 7.00 18.82
C ALA A 81 1.12 7.86 19.98
N ARG A 82 2.13 8.72 19.74
CA ARG A 82 2.68 9.58 20.81
C ARG A 82 1.57 10.45 21.42
N LYS A 83 1.48 10.37 22.73
CA LYS A 83 0.46 11.08 23.51
C LYS A 83 0.89 12.52 23.71
N GLU A 84 -0.05 13.43 23.53
CA GLU A 84 0.15 14.85 23.87
C GLU A 84 0.03 15.04 25.39
N ASN A 85 -0.82 14.23 26.04
CA ASN A 85 -1.06 14.25 27.47
C ASN A 85 -0.82 12.87 28.07
N LYS A 86 -0.09 12.78 29.20
CA LYS A 86 0.23 11.50 29.87
C LYS A 86 -1.00 10.75 30.38
N ASP A 87 -2.11 11.47 30.62
CA ASP A 87 -3.35 10.90 31.12
C ASP A 87 -4.23 10.26 30.04
N GLU A 88 -3.85 10.37 28.77
CA GLU A 88 -4.56 9.70 27.67
C GLU A 88 -4.18 8.23 27.61
N VAL A 89 -5.14 7.35 27.85
CA VAL A 89 -4.96 5.89 27.76
C VAL A 89 -5.89 5.34 26.69
N TYR A 90 -5.30 4.69 25.69
CA TYR A 90 -5.99 3.92 24.68
C TYR A 90 -5.60 2.45 24.85
N ALA A 91 -6.24 1.80 25.84
CA ALA A 91 -5.80 0.50 26.36
C ALA A 91 -5.61 -0.57 25.28
N ARG A 92 -6.49 -0.59 24.26
CA ARG A 92 -6.43 -1.55 23.16
C ARG A 92 -5.44 -1.14 22.07
N LEU A 93 -5.49 0.11 21.66
CA LEU A 93 -4.65 0.58 20.55
C LEU A 93 -3.18 0.77 20.97
N ASP A 94 -2.93 1.17 22.20
CA ASP A 94 -1.57 1.28 22.74
C ASP A 94 -0.82 -0.06 22.62
N GLU A 95 -1.49 -1.20 22.90
CA GLU A 95 -0.90 -2.54 22.72
C GLU A 95 -0.41 -2.78 21.29
N TYR A 96 -1.20 -2.44 20.26
CA TYR A 96 -0.79 -2.57 18.86
C TYR A 96 0.38 -1.64 18.51
N PHE A 97 0.31 -0.39 18.93
CA PHE A 97 1.36 0.58 18.63
C PHE A 97 2.69 0.25 19.32
N ASP A 98 2.64 -0.28 20.54
CA ASP A 98 3.84 -0.66 21.28
C ASP A 98 4.55 -1.86 20.65
N LEU A 99 3.81 -2.79 20.09
CA LEU A 99 4.34 -3.96 19.38
C LEU A 99 5.03 -3.61 18.05
N ILE A 100 4.80 -2.43 17.48
CA ILE A 100 5.49 -2.02 16.24
C ILE A 100 6.99 -1.90 16.52
N THR A 101 7.77 -2.74 15.88
CA THR A 101 9.24 -2.75 15.99
C THR A 101 9.84 -1.63 15.13
N PRO A 102 10.66 -0.73 15.69
CA PRO A 102 11.35 0.30 14.91
C PRO A 102 12.31 -0.30 13.89
N LEU A 103 12.27 0.21 12.66
CA LEU A 103 13.14 -0.19 11.55
C LEU A 103 14.06 0.96 11.10
N ASP A 104 14.37 1.90 12.01
CA ASP A 104 15.07 3.15 11.69
C ASP A 104 16.42 2.93 11.00
N LYS A 105 17.19 1.91 11.43
CA LYS A 105 18.49 1.60 10.80
C LYS A 105 18.33 1.14 9.36
N LEU A 106 17.34 0.29 9.10
CA LEU A 106 17.04 -0.22 7.77
C LEU A 106 16.51 0.91 6.87
N GLU A 107 15.56 1.71 7.37
CA GLU A 107 15.00 2.87 6.66
C GLU A 107 16.11 3.85 6.26
N ASN A 108 16.94 4.25 7.22
CA ASN A 108 18.01 5.22 6.99
C ASN A 108 19.05 4.71 5.99
N GLU A 109 19.45 3.44 6.07
CA GLU A 109 20.46 2.88 5.19
C GLU A 109 19.93 2.73 3.76
N ILE A 110 18.69 2.26 3.57
CA ILE A 110 18.05 2.21 2.26
C ILE A 110 17.93 3.62 1.67
N SER A 111 17.41 4.59 2.45
CA SER A 111 17.24 5.98 1.99
C SER A 111 18.57 6.67 1.67
N ARG A 112 19.66 6.31 2.36
CA ARG A 112 21.00 6.81 2.10
C ARG A 112 21.56 6.27 0.79
N CYS A 113 21.30 5.00 0.49
CA CYS A 113 21.87 4.32 -0.66
C CYS A 113 21.04 4.45 -1.93
N ILE A 114 19.73 4.59 -1.83
CA ILE A 114 18.80 4.57 -2.97
C ILE A 114 18.10 5.93 -3.11
N LEU A 115 18.29 6.59 -4.25
CA LEU A 115 17.69 7.91 -4.55
C LEU A 115 16.39 7.80 -5.32
N SER A 116 16.26 6.80 -6.19
CA SER A 116 15.07 6.56 -7.00
C SER A 116 14.97 5.08 -7.39
N GLU A 117 13.89 4.68 -8.07
CA GLU A 117 13.69 3.29 -8.56
C GLU A 117 14.82 2.78 -9.48
N THR A 118 15.67 3.65 -9.99
CA THR A 118 16.74 3.32 -10.95
C THR A 118 18.12 3.83 -10.53
N GLU A 119 18.23 4.56 -9.42
CA GLU A 119 19.45 5.29 -9.08
C GLU A 119 19.95 4.98 -7.67
N VAL A 120 21.21 4.54 -7.60
CA VAL A 120 21.97 4.36 -6.35
C VAL A 120 22.82 5.61 -6.12
N ALA A 121 22.82 6.11 -4.90
CA ALA A 121 23.57 7.31 -4.50
C ALA A 121 25.09 7.15 -4.72
N ASP A 122 25.76 8.20 -5.14
CA ASP A 122 27.21 8.20 -5.35
C ASP A 122 27.97 7.81 -4.08
N ASP A 123 27.46 8.19 -2.93
CA ASP A 123 28.07 7.92 -1.62
C ASP A 123 27.45 6.71 -0.89
N ALA A 124 26.71 5.88 -1.61
CA ALA A 124 26.26 4.60 -1.08
C ALA A 124 27.43 3.71 -0.61
N SER A 125 28.58 3.79 -1.30
CA SER A 125 29.84 3.24 -0.81
C SER A 125 31.02 4.15 -1.21
N ALA A 126 32.12 4.03 -0.47
CA ALA A 126 33.39 4.71 -0.84
C ALA A 126 33.92 4.19 -2.20
N GLY A 127 33.70 2.91 -2.50
CA GLY A 127 34.06 2.28 -3.76
C GLY A 127 33.32 2.91 -4.93
N LEU A 128 31.98 2.98 -4.85
CA LEU A 128 31.14 3.55 -5.90
C LEU A 128 31.47 5.02 -6.17
N ARG A 129 31.65 5.81 -5.12
CA ARG A 129 32.05 7.22 -5.23
C ARG A 129 33.37 7.40 -5.99
N ASN A 130 34.37 6.58 -5.67
CA ASN A 130 35.67 6.61 -6.34
C ASN A 130 35.56 6.21 -7.81
N ILE A 131 34.84 5.12 -8.10
CA ILE A 131 34.65 4.63 -9.46
C ILE A 131 33.94 5.70 -10.33
N ARG A 132 32.85 6.29 -9.86
CA ARG A 132 32.12 7.33 -10.59
C ARG A 132 32.95 8.60 -10.81
N ARG A 133 33.76 8.99 -9.81
CA ARG A 133 34.70 10.09 -9.97
C ARG A 133 35.74 9.80 -11.04
N GLU A 134 36.27 8.55 -11.09
CA GLU A 134 37.24 8.15 -12.13
C GLU A 134 36.59 8.09 -13.51
N ILE A 135 35.35 7.60 -13.62
CA ILE A 135 34.60 7.63 -14.88
C ILE A 135 34.43 9.06 -15.38
N LYS A 136 34.03 9.98 -14.51
CA LYS A 136 33.88 11.40 -14.86
C LYS A 136 35.17 12.01 -15.36
N ALA A 137 36.26 11.81 -14.60
CA ALA A 137 37.60 12.32 -14.97
C ALA A 137 38.10 11.70 -16.30
N SER A 138 37.84 10.41 -16.53
CA SER A 138 38.21 9.74 -17.78
C SER A 138 37.41 10.27 -18.97
N ASN A 139 36.11 10.52 -18.81
CA ASN A 139 35.26 11.12 -19.82
C ASN A 139 35.71 12.55 -20.19
N GLU A 140 36.11 13.36 -19.21
CA GLU A 140 36.68 14.70 -19.45
C GLU A 140 37.97 14.60 -20.24
N ARG A 141 38.91 13.75 -19.88
CA ARG A 141 40.14 13.50 -20.61
C ARG A 141 39.92 13.06 -22.07
N VAL A 142 38.95 12.14 -22.29
CA VAL A 142 38.58 11.71 -23.65
C VAL A 142 38.13 12.91 -24.47
N LYS A 143 37.25 13.76 -23.92
CA LYS A 143 36.74 14.96 -24.60
C LYS A 143 37.89 15.92 -24.94
N ASP A 144 38.84 16.13 -24.03
CA ASP A 144 40.00 17.00 -24.27
C ASP A 144 40.88 16.47 -25.41
N HIS A 145 41.18 15.17 -25.42
CA HIS A 145 41.91 14.52 -26.49
C HIS A 145 41.19 14.62 -27.84
N LEU A 146 39.88 14.39 -27.88
CA LEU A 146 39.08 14.46 -29.10
C LEU A 146 38.94 15.88 -29.60
N ASN A 147 38.82 16.88 -28.73
CA ASN A 147 38.86 18.29 -29.12
C ASN A 147 40.21 18.63 -29.73
N GLY A 148 41.31 18.07 -29.23
CA GLY A 148 42.64 18.18 -29.86
C GLY A 148 42.67 17.60 -31.26
N VAL A 149 42.05 16.43 -31.47
CA VAL A 149 41.95 15.79 -32.81
C VAL A 149 41.09 16.63 -33.77
N ILE A 150 39.93 17.11 -33.34
CA ILE A 150 38.99 17.91 -34.14
C ILE A 150 39.61 19.24 -34.58
N ASN A 151 40.37 19.84 -33.71
CA ASN A 151 41.02 21.15 -33.98
C ASN A 151 42.37 21.03 -34.68
N SER A 152 42.88 19.82 -34.86
CA SER A 152 44.19 19.59 -35.53
C SER A 152 44.11 19.85 -37.01
N SER A 153 45.02 20.68 -37.53
CA SER A 153 45.16 20.93 -38.98
C SER A 153 45.45 19.65 -39.80
N ALA A 154 46.10 18.65 -39.18
CA ALA A 154 46.44 17.38 -39.83
C ALA A 154 45.19 16.51 -40.11
N TYR A 155 44.15 16.59 -39.27
CA TYR A 155 42.97 15.75 -39.41
C TYR A 155 41.75 16.49 -39.97
N ARG A 156 41.80 17.83 -40.06
CA ARG A 156 40.64 18.67 -40.41
C ARG A 156 40.00 18.30 -41.76
N ASN A 157 40.77 17.95 -42.76
CA ASN A 157 40.24 17.55 -44.08
C ASN A 157 39.68 16.15 -44.09
N MET A 158 40.08 15.29 -43.16
CA MET A 158 39.64 13.92 -43.02
C MET A 158 38.29 13.76 -42.32
N LEU A 159 37.94 14.75 -41.48
CA LEU A 159 36.69 14.73 -40.74
C LEU A 159 35.50 15.12 -41.61
N GLN A 160 34.37 14.42 -41.46
CA GLN A 160 33.10 14.75 -42.10
C GLN A 160 32.45 15.95 -41.37
N ASP A 161 32.47 15.91 -40.04
CA ASP A 161 31.97 16.93 -39.15
C ASP A 161 32.90 17.11 -37.95
N PHE A 162 32.88 18.29 -37.32
CA PHE A 162 33.75 18.64 -36.17
C PHE A 162 33.03 18.41 -34.85
N VAL A 163 32.47 17.17 -34.66
CA VAL A 163 31.70 16.81 -33.49
C VAL A 163 32.21 15.51 -32.86
N ILE A 164 32.05 15.42 -31.54
CA ILE A 164 32.31 14.20 -30.81
C ILE A 164 31.00 13.38 -30.79
N THR A 165 31.07 12.12 -31.13
CA THR A 165 29.92 11.22 -31.12
C THR A 165 30.20 10.02 -30.24
N ILE A 166 29.14 9.32 -29.81
CA ILE A 166 29.25 8.03 -29.10
C ILE A 166 28.66 6.96 -30.01
N ARG A 167 29.42 5.90 -30.23
CA ARG A 167 28.99 4.70 -30.94
C ARG A 167 29.46 3.46 -30.22
N ASN A 168 28.54 2.53 -29.98
CA ASN A 168 28.84 1.30 -29.24
C ASN A 168 29.51 1.58 -27.87
N ASP A 169 29.02 2.62 -27.15
CA ASP A 169 29.56 3.11 -25.88
C ASP A 169 31.03 3.56 -25.95
N ARG A 170 31.47 4.03 -27.12
CA ARG A 170 32.79 4.60 -27.33
C ARG A 170 32.73 6.00 -27.93
N TYR A 171 33.59 6.84 -27.47
CA TYR A 171 33.74 8.16 -28.04
C TYR A 171 34.49 8.10 -29.39
N CYS A 172 33.84 8.61 -30.42
CA CYS A 172 34.29 8.57 -31.81
C CYS A 172 34.23 9.95 -32.47
N VAL A 173 34.93 10.11 -33.58
CA VAL A 173 34.80 11.25 -34.48
C VAL A 173 34.29 10.73 -35.86
N PRO A 174 33.44 11.54 -36.57
CA PRO A 174 33.00 11.18 -37.92
C PRO A 174 34.10 11.51 -38.95
N VAL A 175 34.59 10.48 -39.64
CA VAL A 175 35.64 10.53 -40.65
C VAL A 175 35.04 10.20 -42.02
N LYS A 176 35.43 10.92 -43.08
CA LYS A 176 35.01 10.58 -44.44
C LYS A 176 35.55 9.23 -44.86
N ALA A 177 34.75 8.42 -45.53
CA ALA A 177 35.10 7.05 -45.90
C ALA A 177 36.38 6.94 -46.75
N GLU A 178 36.67 7.94 -47.56
CA GLU A 178 37.89 8.03 -48.37
C GLU A 178 39.19 8.06 -47.53
N TYR A 179 39.13 8.54 -46.27
CA TYR A 179 40.29 8.60 -45.39
C TYR A 179 40.37 7.41 -44.41
N ARG A 180 39.65 6.32 -44.68
CA ARG A 180 39.63 5.11 -43.84
C ARG A 180 41.02 4.59 -43.47
N SER A 181 41.93 4.56 -44.44
CA SER A 181 43.30 4.03 -44.29
C SER A 181 44.29 5.05 -43.77
N SER A 182 43.95 6.34 -43.88
CA SER A 182 44.85 7.46 -43.53
C SER A 182 44.59 8.02 -42.16
N PHE A 183 43.38 7.81 -41.60
CA PHE A 183 43.04 8.27 -40.25
C PHE A 183 43.46 7.19 -39.22
N PRO A 184 44.30 7.53 -38.20
CA PRO A 184 44.79 6.59 -37.22
C PRO A 184 43.70 6.29 -36.17
N GLY A 185 42.92 5.23 -36.36
CA GLY A 185 41.83 4.87 -35.46
C GLY A 185 41.14 3.55 -35.84
N MET A 186 40.19 3.14 -34.96
CA MET A 186 39.35 1.97 -35.15
C MET A 186 37.94 2.39 -35.58
N ILE A 187 37.34 1.68 -36.53
CA ILE A 187 35.96 1.90 -36.97
C ILE A 187 35.03 1.19 -36.00
N HIS A 188 34.03 1.90 -35.46
CA HIS A 188 33.01 1.35 -34.60
C HIS A 188 31.63 1.33 -35.25
N ASP A 189 31.38 2.21 -36.25
CA ASP A 189 30.10 2.32 -36.93
C ASP A 189 30.28 3.06 -38.27
N GLN A 190 29.27 2.99 -39.15
CA GLN A 190 29.22 3.76 -40.37
C GLN A 190 27.83 4.33 -40.61
N SER A 191 27.73 5.45 -41.37
CA SER A 191 26.45 6.02 -41.77
C SER A 191 25.70 5.07 -42.73
N ASN A 192 24.38 5.22 -42.82
CA ASN A 192 23.53 4.40 -43.70
C ASN A 192 23.95 4.48 -45.18
N THR A 193 24.55 5.59 -45.62
CA THR A 193 25.08 5.78 -46.98
C THR A 193 26.49 5.25 -47.13
N GLY A 194 27.15 4.84 -46.06
CA GLY A 194 28.55 4.39 -46.08
C GLY A 194 29.57 5.52 -46.28
N SER A 195 29.15 6.77 -46.43
CA SER A 195 30.04 7.93 -46.70
C SER A 195 30.80 8.43 -45.50
N THR A 196 30.33 8.12 -44.27
CA THR A 196 30.94 8.54 -42.98
C THR A 196 31.22 7.32 -42.12
N LEU A 197 32.44 7.25 -41.63
CA LEU A 197 32.89 6.23 -40.67
C LEU A 197 33.01 6.89 -39.28
N PHE A 198 32.42 6.26 -38.28
CA PHE A 198 32.59 6.70 -36.90
C PHE A 198 33.81 5.99 -36.31
N MET A 199 34.91 6.73 -36.21
CA MET A 199 36.21 6.17 -35.85
C MET A 199 36.62 6.64 -34.43
N GLU A 200 37.15 5.68 -33.65
CA GLU A 200 37.79 5.91 -32.37
C GLU A 200 39.29 6.19 -32.68
N PRO A 201 39.80 7.41 -32.42
CA PRO A 201 41.20 7.71 -32.60
C PRO A 201 42.10 6.89 -31.68
N LEU A 202 43.27 6.49 -32.15
CA LEU A 202 44.25 5.70 -31.36
C LEU A 202 44.60 6.37 -30.04
N SER A 203 44.61 7.68 -29.98
CA SER A 203 44.91 8.49 -28.76
C SER A 203 43.90 8.30 -27.62
N VAL A 204 42.69 7.83 -27.91
CA VAL A 204 41.63 7.67 -26.88
C VAL A 204 41.25 6.21 -26.60
N ILE A 205 41.77 5.25 -27.37
CA ILE A 205 41.45 3.82 -27.19
C ILE A 205 41.64 3.36 -25.74
N GLN A 206 42.78 3.69 -25.13
CA GLN A 206 43.09 3.28 -23.76
C GLN A 206 42.12 3.91 -22.75
N LEU A 207 41.75 5.17 -22.96
CA LEU A 207 40.78 5.88 -22.10
C LEU A 207 39.36 5.29 -22.23
N ASN A 208 38.93 4.99 -23.45
CA ASN A 208 37.64 4.34 -23.70
C ASN A 208 37.60 2.92 -23.11
N ASN A 209 38.71 2.16 -23.20
CA ASN A 209 38.82 0.85 -22.55
C ASN A 209 38.73 0.99 -21.01
N LYS A 210 39.44 1.98 -20.44
CA LYS A 210 39.38 2.24 -19.00
C LYS A 210 37.97 2.62 -18.56
N ILE A 211 37.24 3.40 -19.33
CA ILE A 211 35.82 3.75 -19.02
C ILE A 211 34.97 2.49 -18.97
N LYS A 212 35.10 1.57 -19.96
CA LYS A 212 34.37 0.30 -19.97
C LYS A 212 34.70 -0.58 -18.77
N GLU A 213 35.97 -0.68 -18.38
CA GLU A 213 36.38 -1.41 -17.18
C GLU A 213 35.80 -0.79 -15.92
N LEU A 214 35.78 0.54 -15.83
CA LEU A 214 35.20 1.25 -14.68
C LEU A 214 33.69 1.08 -14.63
N GLN A 215 32.99 1.08 -15.77
CA GLN A 215 31.56 0.80 -15.82
C GLN A 215 31.21 -0.64 -15.41
N ALA A 216 32.07 -1.62 -15.73
CA ALA A 216 31.90 -2.98 -15.25
C ALA A 216 32.08 -3.04 -13.71
N LYS A 217 33.12 -2.38 -13.18
CA LYS A 217 33.36 -2.27 -11.73
C LYS A 217 32.25 -1.53 -11.01
N GLU A 218 31.63 -0.52 -11.65
CA GLU A 218 30.47 0.19 -11.11
C GLU A 218 29.28 -0.75 -10.90
N LYS A 219 28.99 -1.60 -11.92
CA LYS A 219 27.92 -2.60 -11.80
C LYS A 219 28.18 -3.61 -10.69
N GLU A 220 29.40 -4.11 -10.58
CA GLU A 220 29.80 -5.03 -9.52
C GLU A 220 29.67 -4.37 -8.13
N GLU A 221 30.05 -3.11 -8.00
CA GLU A 221 29.96 -2.40 -6.74
C GLU A 221 28.52 -2.09 -6.34
N ILE A 222 27.67 -1.75 -7.31
CA ILE A 222 26.21 -1.59 -7.10
C ILE A 222 25.62 -2.93 -6.62
N GLU A 223 25.98 -4.05 -7.25
CA GLU A 223 25.51 -5.37 -6.83
C GLU A 223 25.89 -5.69 -5.38
N LYS A 224 27.12 -5.37 -4.94
CA LYS A 224 27.53 -5.54 -3.54
C LYS A 224 26.69 -4.70 -2.58
N ILE A 225 26.35 -3.46 -2.97
CA ILE A 225 25.46 -2.60 -2.16
C ILE A 225 24.08 -3.23 -2.06
N LEU A 226 23.52 -3.72 -3.17
CA LEU A 226 22.19 -4.36 -3.16
C LEU A 226 22.18 -5.65 -2.34
N ILE A 227 23.26 -6.44 -2.37
CA ILE A 227 23.42 -7.62 -1.51
C ILE A 227 23.40 -7.21 -0.04
N ALA A 228 24.23 -6.24 0.35
CA ALA A 228 24.30 -5.79 1.73
C ALA A 228 22.95 -5.27 2.26
N LEU A 229 22.20 -4.51 1.44
CA LEU A 229 20.86 -4.04 1.78
C LEU A 229 19.85 -5.21 1.86
N SER A 230 19.95 -6.20 0.96
CA SER A 230 19.10 -7.40 0.99
C SER A 230 19.36 -8.25 2.24
N ASP A 231 20.61 -8.37 2.67
CA ASP A 231 20.97 -9.03 3.91
C ASP A 231 20.38 -8.31 5.13
N MET A 232 20.38 -6.97 5.13
CA MET A 232 19.73 -6.19 6.18
C MET A 232 18.21 -6.42 6.20
N VAL A 233 17.54 -6.53 5.04
CA VAL A 233 16.12 -6.89 4.96
C VAL A 233 15.87 -8.27 5.54
N THR A 234 16.70 -9.25 5.17
CA THR A 234 16.63 -10.63 5.69
C THR A 234 16.79 -10.67 7.21
N ALA A 235 17.76 -9.94 7.75
CA ALA A 235 18.00 -9.86 9.18
C ALA A 235 16.81 -9.25 9.96
N ASN A 236 16.01 -8.43 9.32
CA ASN A 236 14.82 -7.80 9.90
C ASN A 236 13.49 -8.43 9.44
N ALA A 237 13.51 -9.55 8.71
CA ALA A 237 12.31 -10.12 8.07
C ALA A 237 11.18 -10.39 9.07
N PHE A 238 11.48 -10.97 10.23
CA PHE A 238 10.50 -11.24 11.29
C PHE A 238 9.82 -9.96 11.80
N ALA A 239 10.61 -8.91 12.04
CA ALA A 239 10.08 -7.62 12.48
C ALA A 239 9.22 -6.94 11.39
N ILE A 240 9.63 -7.06 10.13
CA ILE A 240 8.89 -6.52 8.99
C ILE A 240 7.55 -7.25 8.82
N GLU A 241 7.51 -8.58 8.90
CA GLU A 241 6.28 -9.38 8.84
C GLU A 241 5.34 -9.05 10.00
N GLY A 242 5.85 -8.98 11.22
CA GLY A 242 5.07 -8.58 12.39
C GLY A 242 4.47 -7.17 12.25
N ASN A 243 5.27 -6.21 11.83
CA ASN A 243 4.80 -4.86 11.55
C ASN A 243 3.74 -4.81 10.45
N LEU A 244 3.88 -5.64 9.41
CA LEU A 244 2.92 -5.70 8.30
C LEU A 244 1.53 -6.16 8.78
N GLU A 245 1.48 -7.17 9.64
CA GLU A 245 0.22 -7.62 10.24
C GLU A 245 -0.38 -6.55 11.18
N LEU A 246 0.45 -5.93 12.02
CA LEU A 246 0.02 -4.86 12.93
C LEU A 246 -0.52 -3.64 12.18
N LEU A 247 0.18 -3.18 11.14
CA LEU A 247 -0.29 -2.06 10.33
C LEU A 247 -1.57 -2.39 9.58
N THR A 248 -1.71 -3.63 9.10
CA THR A 248 -2.95 -4.10 8.45
C THR A 248 -4.12 -4.10 9.43
N GLN A 249 -3.90 -4.54 10.66
CA GLN A 249 -4.92 -4.54 11.71
C GLN A 249 -5.32 -3.10 12.07
N LEU A 250 -4.34 -2.25 12.31
CA LEU A 250 -4.58 -0.84 12.63
C LEU A 250 -5.30 -0.11 11.51
N ASP A 251 -4.88 -0.27 10.25
CA ASP A 251 -5.55 0.33 9.09
C ASP A 251 -7.03 -0.08 9.04
N PHE A 252 -7.33 -1.36 9.31
CA PHE A 252 -8.70 -1.85 9.35
C PHE A 252 -9.51 -1.25 10.52
N ILE A 253 -8.92 -1.14 11.72
CA ILE A 253 -9.59 -0.51 12.88
C ILE A 253 -9.86 0.97 12.59
N PHE A 254 -8.88 1.70 12.07
CA PHE A 254 -9.06 3.11 11.69
C PHE A 254 -10.03 3.31 10.53
N ALA A 255 -10.16 2.34 9.62
CA ALA A 255 -11.19 2.36 8.59
C ALA A 255 -12.60 2.25 9.20
N LYS A 256 -12.82 1.36 10.20
CA LYS A 256 -14.07 1.29 10.97
C LYS A 256 -14.37 2.62 11.68
N ALA A 257 -13.38 3.22 12.30
CA ALA A 257 -13.51 4.51 12.99
C ALA A 257 -13.87 5.65 12.03
N LYS A 258 -13.22 5.71 10.87
CA LYS A 258 -13.53 6.70 9.83
C LYS A 258 -14.97 6.51 9.32
N TYR A 259 -15.36 5.28 9.06
CA TYR A 259 -16.72 4.96 8.62
C TYR A 259 -17.76 5.35 9.68
N ALA A 260 -17.49 5.07 10.97
CA ALA A 260 -18.34 5.53 12.07
C ALA A 260 -18.52 7.05 12.10
N LYS A 261 -17.45 7.81 11.85
CA LYS A 261 -17.50 9.26 11.75
C LYS A 261 -18.35 9.74 10.57
N ASP A 262 -18.26 9.08 9.41
CA ASP A 262 -18.94 9.49 8.18
C ASP A 262 -20.48 9.46 8.31
N TYR A 263 -21.02 8.53 9.12
CA TYR A 263 -22.47 8.46 9.39
C TYR A 263 -22.88 8.86 10.82
N ASN A 264 -22.01 9.50 11.57
CA ASN A 264 -22.23 9.89 12.97
C ASN A 264 -22.63 8.69 13.86
N GLY A 265 -21.90 7.59 13.73
CA GLY A 265 -22.15 6.37 14.50
C GLY A 265 -21.80 6.49 15.97
N SER A 266 -22.53 5.78 16.81
CA SER A 266 -22.26 5.62 18.23
C SER A 266 -22.04 4.17 18.62
N LYS A 267 -21.24 3.92 19.67
CA LYS A 267 -21.05 2.60 20.25
C LYS A 267 -22.37 2.09 20.82
N PRO A 268 -22.93 0.94 20.38
CA PRO A 268 -24.10 0.34 20.99
C PRO A 268 -23.74 -0.31 22.34
N ILE A 269 -24.72 -0.39 23.23
CA ILE A 269 -24.62 -1.15 24.47
C ILE A 269 -25.08 -2.58 24.16
N PHE A 270 -24.23 -3.58 24.40
CA PHE A 270 -24.61 -4.97 24.20
C PHE A 270 -25.25 -5.56 25.47
N ARG A 271 -26.31 -6.38 25.25
CA ARG A 271 -27.08 -7.03 26.29
C ARG A 271 -27.20 -8.54 26.00
N GLU A 272 -26.93 -9.36 27.01
CA GLU A 272 -27.03 -10.82 26.91
C GLU A 272 -28.49 -11.31 26.95
N ASP A 273 -29.43 -10.49 27.44
CA ASP A 273 -30.84 -10.80 27.52
C ASP A 273 -31.61 -10.65 26.18
N GLY A 274 -30.88 -10.34 25.08
CA GLY A 274 -31.46 -10.24 23.76
C GLY A 274 -32.29 -8.98 23.49
N VAL A 275 -32.28 -8.00 24.40
CA VAL A 275 -33.07 -6.76 24.24
C VAL A 275 -32.44 -5.82 23.23
N ILE A 276 -33.23 -5.42 22.23
CA ILE A 276 -32.90 -4.37 21.25
C ILE A 276 -33.65 -3.10 21.65
N ASN A 277 -32.91 -1.98 21.73
CA ASN A 277 -33.49 -0.65 21.90
C ASN A 277 -32.72 0.37 21.05
N ILE A 278 -33.17 0.60 19.83
CA ILE A 278 -32.57 1.54 18.86
C ILE A 278 -33.25 2.89 18.98
N LYS A 279 -32.47 3.94 19.23
CA LYS A 279 -32.91 5.33 19.34
C LYS A 279 -32.44 6.11 18.13
N GLN A 280 -33.38 6.69 17.36
CA GLN A 280 -33.08 7.53 16.19
C GLN A 280 -32.09 6.85 15.20
N GLY A 281 -32.30 5.55 14.97
CA GLY A 281 -31.50 4.76 14.03
C GLY A 281 -31.72 5.19 12.57
N ARG A 282 -30.64 5.37 11.82
CA ARG A 282 -30.66 5.74 10.39
C ARG A 282 -29.96 4.67 9.58
N HIS A 283 -30.61 4.20 8.52
CA HIS A 283 -30.00 3.19 7.65
C HIS A 283 -28.72 3.75 6.99
N PRO A 284 -27.54 3.14 7.17
CA PRO A 284 -26.25 3.74 6.79
C PRO A 284 -26.04 3.92 5.28
N LEU A 285 -26.77 3.16 4.46
CA LEU A 285 -26.70 3.22 2.99
C LEU A 285 -27.71 4.19 2.35
N LEU A 286 -28.52 4.87 3.16
CA LEU A 286 -29.45 5.89 2.66
C LEU A 286 -28.85 7.29 2.79
N ASP A 287 -29.32 8.21 1.95
CA ASP A 287 -28.87 9.61 2.00
C ASP A 287 -29.12 10.18 3.41
N PRO A 288 -28.07 10.62 4.12
CA PRO A 288 -28.19 11.13 5.49
C PRO A 288 -29.17 12.31 5.65
N LYS A 289 -29.42 13.07 4.56
CA LYS A 289 -30.33 14.21 4.55
C LYS A 289 -31.80 13.82 4.36
N LYS A 290 -32.05 12.61 3.83
CA LYS A 290 -33.39 12.15 3.46
C LYS A 290 -33.89 11.01 4.34
N VAL A 291 -32.96 10.27 4.98
CA VAL A 291 -33.30 9.11 5.82
C VAL A 291 -34.09 9.54 7.04
N VAL A 292 -35.26 8.93 7.20
CA VAL A 292 -36.09 9.13 8.38
C VAL A 292 -35.56 8.23 9.51
N PRO A 293 -35.23 8.78 10.68
CA PRO A 293 -34.75 7.99 11.80
C PRO A 293 -35.89 7.13 12.39
N ILE A 294 -35.53 5.94 12.86
CA ILE A 294 -36.48 5.00 13.49
C ILE A 294 -36.14 4.81 14.96
N ASN A 295 -37.17 4.57 15.78
CA ASN A 295 -37.05 4.07 17.13
C ASN A 295 -37.64 2.67 17.17
N VAL A 296 -36.89 1.68 17.67
CA VAL A 296 -37.31 0.29 17.73
C VAL A 296 -36.96 -0.28 19.10
N SER A 297 -37.94 -0.91 19.75
CA SER A 297 -37.73 -1.65 21.01
C SER A 297 -38.27 -3.07 20.81
N LEU A 298 -37.52 -4.07 21.26
CA LEU A 298 -37.90 -5.49 21.18
C LEU A 298 -37.15 -6.25 22.28
N GLY A 299 -37.83 -7.26 22.87
CA GLY A 299 -37.20 -8.18 23.81
C GLY A 299 -37.43 -7.82 25.29
N ASP A 300 -37.89 -6.64 25.61
CA ASP A 300 -38.21 -6.19 26.98
C ASP A 300 -39.66 -6.51 27.35
N ALA A 301 -40.61 -5.72 26.85
CA ALA A 301 -42.03 -5.90 27.13
C ALA A 301 -42.71 -6.92 26.20
N PHE A 302 -42.13 -7.19 25.03
CA PHE A 302 -42.65 -8.12 24.03
C PHE A 302 -41.52 -8.73 23.21
N SER A 303 -41.72 -9.97 22.76
CA SER A 303 -40.75 -10.76 21.96
C SER A 303 -41.02 -10.69 20.46
N MET A 304 -42.15 -10.12 20.05
CA MET A 304 -42.54 -10.02 18.64
C MET A 304 -42.99 -8.60 18.29
N LEU A 305 -42.47 -8.05 17.19
CA LEU A 305 -42.84 -6.77 16.66
C LEU A 305 -43.48 -6.93 15.28
N VAL A 306 -44.75 -6.55 15.15
CA VAL A 306 -45.47 -6.51 13.88
C VAL A 306 -45.54 -5.08 13.34
N ILE A 307 -44.96 -4.87 12.15
CA ILE A 307 -44.94 -3.56 11.49
C ILE A 307 -45.96 -3.56 10.35
N THR A 308 -46.98 -2.73 10.47
CA THR A 308 -48.05 -2.58 9.46
C THR A 308 -48.03 -1.20 8.81
N GLY A 309 -48.65 -1.08 7.64
CA GLY A 309 -48.74 0.19 6.93
C GLY A 309 -48.54 0.06 5.40
N PRO A 310 -48.59 1.16 4.64
CA PRO A 310 -48.40 1.13 3.19
C PRO A 310 -46.94 0.76 2.81
N ASN A 311 -46.73 0.28 1.57
CA ASN A 311 -45.41 -0.13 1.10
C ASN A 311 -44.39 1.01 1.10
N THR A 312 -44.83 2.24 0.89
CA THR A 312 -44.01 3.47 0.95
C THR A 312 -43.68 3.92 2.38
N GLY A 313 -44.24 3.28 3.41
CA GLY A 313 -44.09 3.65 4.83
C GLY A 313 -42.78 3.22 5.49
N GLY A 314 -41.83 2.67 4.74
CA GLY A 314 -40.48 2.31 5.29
C GLY A 314 -40.40 0.99 6.08
N LYS A 315 -41.44 0.13 6.03
CA LYS A 315 -41.48 -1.17 6.73
C LYS A 315 -40.21 -2.02 6.48
N THR A 316 -39.91 -2.27 5.21
CA THR A 316 -38.76 -3.08 4.78
C THR A 316 -37.43 -2.43 5.18
N VAL A 317 -37.32 -1.11 5.10
CA VAL A 317 -36.13 -0.36 5.53
C VAL A 317 -35.94 -0.49 7.03
N SER A 318 -37.00 -0.45 7.83
CA SER A 318 -36.93 -0.62 9.28
C SER A 318 -36.41 -2.01 9.66
N LEU A 319 -36.95 -3.09 9.03
CA LEU A 319 -36.47 -4.45 9.24
C LEU A 319 -35.00 -4.60 8.85
N LYS A 320 -34.63 -4.11 7.65
CA LYS A 320 -33.23 -4.13 7.18
C LYS A 320 -32.30 -3.36 8.13
N THR A 321 -32.75 -2.23 8.69
CA THR A 321 -31.96 -1.43 9.61
C THR A 321 -31.64 -2.18 10.90
N VAL A 322 -32.65 -2.85 11.50
CA VAL A 322 -32.46 -3.62 12.75
C VAL A 322 -31.48 -4.78 12.52
N GLY A 323 -31.69 -5.59 11.49
CA GLY A 323 -30.78 -6.69 11.17
C GLY A 323 -29.37 -6.21 10.86
N LEU A 324 -29.22 -5.14 10.05
CA LEU A 324 -27.92 -4.60 9.72
C LEU A 324 -27.21 -4.03 10.96
N PHE A 325 -27.90 -3.35 11.86
CA PHE A 325 -27.29 -2.83 13.10
C PHE A 325 -26.80 -3.93 14.01
N THR A 326 -27.55 -5.04 14.11
CA THR A 326 -27.12 -6.21 14.84
C THR A 326 -25.81 -6.77 14.28
N LEU A 327 -25.75 -7.01 12.98
CA LEU A 327 -24.53 -7.51 12.32
C LEU A 327 -23.37 -6.53 12.40
N MET A 328 -23.62 -5.23 12.18
CA MET A 328 -22.61 -4.17 12.31
C MET A 328 -22.04 -4.12 13.74
N GLY A 329 -22.92 -4.07 14.73
CA GLY A 329 -22.52 -4.00 16.13
C GLY A 329 -21.69 -5.20 16.56
N GLN A 330 -22.13 -6.42 16.23
CA GLN A 330 -21.41 -7.66 16.54
C GLN A 330 -20.10 -7.82 15.75
N ALA A 331 -19.92 -7.08 14.65
CA ALA A 331 -18.66 -7.00 13.91
C ALA A 331 -17.74 -5.85 14.40
N GLY A 332 -18.08 -5.19 15.50
CA GLY A 332 -17.27 -4.11 16.08
C GLY A 332 -17.39 -2.76 15.38
N LEU A 333 -18.45 -2.55 14.56
CA LEU A 333 -18.75 -1.25 14.00
C LEU A 333 -19.68 -0.46 14.94
N HIS A 334 -19.51 0.83 15.04
CA HIS A 334 -20.51 1.72 15.61
C HIS A 334 -21.76 1.72 14.72
N ILE A 335 -22.92 2.04 15.27
CA ILE A 335 -24.17 2.11 14.52
C ILE A 335 -24.66 3.55 14.38
N PRO A 336 -25.28 3.94 13.25
CA PRO A 336 -25.84 5.28 13.07
C PRO A 336 -27.13 5.46 13.87
N ALA A 337 -27.03 5.49 15.17
CA ALA A 337 -28.10 5.68 16.14
C ALA A 337 -27.64 6.58 17.29
N PHE A 338 -28.57 7.08 18.08
CA PHE A 338 -28.23 7.88 19.23
C PHE A 338 -27.53 7.05 20.32
N GLN A 339 -26.63 7.72 21.04
CA GLN A 339 -25.95 7.16 22.19
C GLN A 339 -26.96 6.58 23.21
N GLY A 340 -26.61 5.44 23.79
CA GLY A 340 -27.51 4.68 24.67
C GLY A 340 -28.51 3.79 23.93
N SER A 341 -28.34 3.59 22.62
CA SER A 341 -28.97 2.47 21.91
C SER A 341 -28.35 1.15 22.35
N SER A 342 -29.18 0.10 22.53
CA SER A 342 -28.73 -1.23 22.91
C SER A 342 -29.08 -2.26 21.86
N LEU A 343 -28.25 -3.29 21.75
CA LEU A 343 -28.43 -4.44 20.87
C LEU A 343 -28.28 -5.73 21.70
N GLY A 344 -29.12 -6.73 21.38
CA GLY A 344 -28.91 -8.09 21.85
C GLY A 344 -27.73 -8.75 21.11
N ILE A 345 -27.22 -9.85 21.68
CA ILE A 345 -26.27 -10.72 21.02
C ILE A 345 -27.04 -11.92 20.46
N TYR A 346 -26.82 -12.21 19.18
CA TYR A 346 -27.50 -13.28 18.46
C TYR A 346 -26.46 -14.15 17.76
N GLU A 347 -26.67 -15.45 17.80
CA GLU A 347 -25.84 -16.43 17.08
C GLU A 347 -26.09 -16.37 15.59
N GLU A 348 -27.36 -16.16 15.20
CA GLU A 348 -27.81 -16.13 13.83
C GLU A 348 -28.78 -14.96 13.58
N VAL A 349 -28.72 -14.38 12.38
CA VAL A 349 -29.67 -13.38 11.91
C VAL A 349 -30.23 -13.80 10.57
N PHE A 350 -31.50 -14.14 10.57
CA PHE A 350 -32.21 -14.55 9.37
C PHE A 350 -33.07 -13.42 8.83
N ALA A 351 -33.16 -13.33 7.53
CA ALA A 351 -34.00 -12.34 6.87
C ALA A 351 -34.67 -12.96 5.63
N ASP A 352 -35.98 -12.87 5.59
CA ASP A 352 -36.77 -13.19 4.41
C ASP A 352 -37.33 -11.88 3.84
N ILE A 353 -36.57 -11.26 2.95
CA ILE A 353 -36.83 -9.91 2.39
C ILE A 353 -36.70 -9.99 0.88
N GLY A 354 -37.83 -10.14 0.17
CA GLY A 354 -37.91 -10.18 -1.29
C GLY A 354 -38.60 -8.94 -1.85
N ASP A 355 -38.28 -8.55 -3.10
CA ASP A 355 -38.98 -7.52 -3.87
C ASP A 355 -40.10 -8.16 -4.66
N GLU A 356 -41.37 -7.71 -4.42
CA GLU A 356 -42.57 -8.14 -5.13
C GLU A 356 -42.73 -7.50 -6.53
N GLN A 357 -41.68 -6.93 -7.12
CA GLN A 357 -41.85 -5.99 -8.26
C GLN A 357 -41.89 -6.59 -9.67
N SER A 358 -41.87 -7.92 -9.87
CA SER A 358 -42.06 -8.47 -11.22
C SER A 358 -43.01 -9.66 -11.27
N ILE A 359 -44.06 -9.56 -12.08
CA ILE A 359 -45.12 -10.61 -12.24
C ILE A 359 -44.54 -11.92 -12.83
N GLU A 360 -43.54 -11.84 -13.66
CA GLU A 360 -42.87 -13.01 -14.26
C GLU A 360 -41.91 -13.75 -13.29
N GLN A 361 -41.51 -13.12 -12.21
CA GLN A 361 -40.64 -13.71 -11.16
C GLN A 361 -41.45 -14.28 -9.96
N ASN A 362 -42.76 -14.08 -9.90
CA ASN A 362 -43.61 -14.40 -8.74
C ASN A 362 -43.55 -15.87 -8.33
N LEU A 363 -43.49 -16.83 -9.29
CA LEU A 363 -43.46 -18.26 -8.95
C LEU A 363 -42.07 -18.65 -8.42
N SER A 364 -41.01 -18.11 -8.96
CA SER A 364 -39.63 -18.28 -8.50
C SER A 364 -39.43 -17.63 -7.13
N THR A 365 -40.00 -16.45 -6.93
CA THR A 365 -39.93 -15.68 -5.68
C THR A 365 -40.67 -16.37 -4.56
N PHE A 366 -41.90 -16.87 -4.80
CA PHE A 366 -42.67 -17.64 -3.80
C PHE A 366 -41.94 -18.91 -3.39
N SER A 367 -41.43 -19.68 -4.33
CA SER A 367 -40.65 -20.89 -4.06
C SER A 367 -39.37 -20.59 -3.26
N SER A 368 -38.69 -19.51 -3.57
CA SER A 368 -37.49 -19.03 -2.87
C SER A 368 -37.82 -18.63 -1.42
N HIS A 369 -38.88 -17.86 -1.21
CA HIS A 369 -39.37 -17.51 0.15
C HIS A 369 -39.74 -18.73 0.96
N MET A 370 -40.48 -19.68 0.39
CA MET A 370 -40.88 -20.93 1.09
C MET A 370 -39.66 -21.75 1.46
N THR A 371 -38.68 -21.89 0.57
CA THR A 371 -37.44 -22.61 0.85
C THR A 371 -36.64 -21.94 1.97
N ASN A 372 -36.56 -20.59 1.95
CA ASN A 372 -35.86 -19.82 2.97
C ASN A 372 -36.57 -19.97 4.34
N ILE A 373 -37.89 -19.83 4.39
CA ILE A 373 -38.71 -19.99 5.60
C ILE A 373 -38.54 -21.44 6.17
N VAL A 374 -38.62 -22.47 5.32
CA VAL A 374 -38.39 -23.84 5.75
C VAL A 374 -36.99 -24.04 6.32
N SER A 375 -35.96 -23.44 5.68
CA SER A 375 -34.60 -23.47 6.20
C SER A 375 -34.47 -22.81 7.57
N ILE A 376 -35.07 -21.64 7.76
CA ILE A 376 -35.09 -20.91 9.04
C ILE A 376 -35.80 -21.77 10.12
N LEU A 377 -36.98 -22.32 9.80
CA LEU A 377 -37.74 -23.14 10.75
C LEU A 377 -37.03 -24.46 11.12
N SER A 378 -36.28 -25.03 10.18
CA SER A 378 -35.49 -26.24 10.47
C SER A 378 -34.38 -26.02 11.51
N LEU A 379 -33.84 -24.81 11.58
CA LEU A 379 -32.80 -24.43 12.55
C LEU A 379 -33.36 -24.12 13.94
N ILE A 380 -34.65 -23.78 14.05
CA ILE A 380 -35.31 -23.53 15.34
C ILE A 380 -35.62 -24.85 16.09
N HIS A 381 -35.67 -25.97 15.38
CA HIS A 381 -36.05 -27.26 15.93
C HIS A 381 -34.84 -28.19 16.21
N ILE A 382 -33.63 -27.72 16.11
CA ILE A 382 -32.41 -28.42 16.54
C ILE A 382 -32.01 -27.92 17.92
#